data_22b27df3f4621e24fb74bff90ea03dee
#
_entry.id   22b27df3f4621e24fb74bff90ea03dee
#
_cell.length_a   1.000
_cell.length_b   1.000
_cell.length_c   1.000
_cell.angle_alpha   90.00
_cell.angle_beta   90.00
_cell.angle_gamma   90.00
#
_symmetry.space_group_name_H-M   'P 1'
#
loop_
_entity.id
_entity.type
_entity.pdbx_description
1 polymer ?
#
loop_
_entity_poly.entity_id
_entity_poly.type
_entity_poly.pdbx_seq_one_letter_code
_entity_poly.pdbx_strand_id
1 'polypeptide(L)'
;TYPEVYEMQVEAIALATARAEKDGCKSDVRIMIPNVTSVNELKQIRAQAEAVIAKVNKEKNTNLKFQIGSMIEFPRAACSADQIAQYADFFSFGTNDLTQTTFGFSRDDYGKFIDAYLDQHILDVDPFKTLDADGPGALMEIAEAKGRSVKSDLHLGICGEHGGDPASIALCYKIGLNYVSCSPFRVPAARLAGAQAVIKAAAAAKAAKKPAAKATAKKAPAKKAAAKKETVAKKPAAKKATAKKAPAKKPAAKATAKKAPAKKATAKKATAKKAPAKKPAAKATAKKAPAKKTTKK
;
A
#
# COMPACT_ATOMS: atom_id res chain seq x y z
N THR A 1 -14.28 15.68 -0.28
CA THR A 1 -14.71 16.88 0.47
C THR A 1 -14.67 18.10 -0.43
N TYR A 2 -13.67 18.23 -1.28
CA TYR A 2 -13.50 19.35 -2.21
C TYR A 2 -13.28 18.82 -3.64
N PRO A 3 -14.34 18.35 -4.33
CA PRO A 3 -14.23 17.72 -5.64
C PRO A 3 -13.61 18.65 -6.70
N GLU A 4 -13.87 19.95 -6.60
CA GLU A 4 -13.34 20.99 -7.49
C GLU A 4 -11.80 21.03 -7.52
N VAL A 5 -11.13 20.63 -6.42
CA VAL A 5 -9.66 20.55 -6.39
C VAL A 5 -9.17 19.41 -7.29
N TYR A 6 -9.82 18.26 -7.24
CA TYR A 6 -9.48 17.12 -8.11
C TYR A 6 -9.81 17.41 -9.56
N GLU A 7 -10.96 18.06 -9.84
CA GLU A 7 -11.33 18.48 -11.17
C GLU A 7 -10.28 19.41 -11.79
N MET A 8 -9.82 20.41 -11.03
CA MET A 8 -8.75 21.32 -11.44
C MET A 8 -7.44 20.58 -11.74
N GLN A 9 -7.06 19.63 -10.90
CA GLN A 9 -5.83 18.84 -11.08
C GLN A 9 -5.92 17.94 -12.32
N VAL A 10 -7.04 17.25 -12.50
CA VAL A 10 -7.28 16.42 -13.69
C VAL A 10 -7.32 17.27 -14.97
N GLU A 11 -7.94 18.45 -14.92
CA GLU A 11 -7.95 19.39 -16.06
C GLU A 11 -6.53 19.84 -16.42
N ALA A 12 -5.71 20.17 -15.43
CA ALA A 12 -4.31 20.54 -15.64
C ALA A 12 -3.49 19.41 -16.30
N ILE A 13 -3.67 18.17 -15.83
CA ILE A 13 -3.02 16.97 -16.40
C ILE A 13 -3.49 16.79 -17.86
N ALA A 14 -4.79 16.86 -18.12
CA ALA A 14 -5.35 16.66 -19.46
C ALA A 14 -4.88 17.75 -20.44
N LEU A 15 -4.86 19.01 -20.02
CA LEU A 15 -4.37 20.13 -20.84
C LEU A 15 -2.86 20.00 -21.13
N ALA A 16 -2.06 19.61 -20.14
CA ALA A 16 -0.63 19.37 -20.32
C ALA A 16 -0.37 18.23 -21.30
N THR A 17 -1.13 17.13 -21.17
CA THR A 17 -1.04 15.98 -22.07
C THR A 17 -1.42 16.37 -23.51
N ALA A 18 -2.53 17.10 -23.69
CA ALA A 18 -2.96 17.59 -25.01
C ALA A 18 -1.87 18.45 -25.66
N ARG A 19 -1.19 19.29 -24.89
CA ARG A 19 -0.07 20.09 -25.38
C ARG A 19 1.13 19.23 -25.75
N ALA A 20 1.53 18.29 -24.90
CA ALA A 20 2.66 17.41 -25.18
C ALA A 20 2.44 16.55 -26.43
N GLU A 21 1.24 16.01 -26.62
CA GLU A 21 0.90 15.26 -27.84
C GLU A 21 0.91 16.12 -29.10
N LYS A 22 0.44 17.38 -29.02
CA LYS A 22 0.54 18.34 -30.11
C LYS A 22 1.99 18.66 -30.48
N ASP A 23 2.89 18.67 -29.50
CA ASP A 23 4.33 18.87 -29.69
C ASP A 23 5.05 17.57 -30.15
N GLY A 24 4.30 16.50 -30.47
CA GLY A 24 4.81 15.23 -30.99
C GLY A 24 5.28 14.22 -29.93
N CYS A 25 5.07 14.49 -28.65
CA CYS A 25 5.39 13.55 -27.57
C CYS A 25 4.34 12.44 -27.49
N LYS A 26 4.77 11.17 -27.40
CA LYS A 26 3.88 10.07 -27.02
C LYS A 26 3.71 10.09 -25.50
N SER A 27 2.48 10.15 -25.03
CA SER A 27 2.15 10.15 -23.60
C SER A 27 1.50 8.83 -23.18
N ASP A 28 1.91 8.28 -22.03
CA ASP A 28 1.23 7.21 -21.30
C ASP A 28 0.98 7.73 -19.88
N VAL A 29 -0.05 8.56 -19.75
CA VAL A 29 -0.39 9.24 -18.51
C VAL A 29 -1.37 8.40 -17.71
N ARG A 30 -1.04 8.19 -16.44
CA ARG A 30 -1.85 7.44 -15.49
C ARG A 30 -2.19 8.33 -14.31
N ILE A 31 -3.46 8.43 -13.98
CA ILE A 31 -3.97 9.21 -12.86
C ILE A 31 -4.22 8.26 -11.70
N MET A 32 -3.55 8.50 -10.58
CA MET A 32 -3.73 7.68 -9.37
C MET A 32 -4.45 8.48 -8.31
N ILE A 33 -5.56 7.93 -7.83
CA ILE A 33 -6.39 8.54 -6.77
C ILE A 33 -5.87 8.08 -5.42
N PRO A 34 -5.37 9.00 -4.58
CA PRO A 34 -4.88 8.69 -3.23
C PRO A 34 -6.01 8.60 -2.21
N ASN A 35 -5.69 8.13 -1.01
CA ASN A 35 -6.58 8.13 0.17
C ASN A 35 -7.93 7.43 -0.04
N VAL A 36 -7.98 6.44 -0.92
CA VAL A 36 -9.20 5.68 -1.17
C VAL A 36 -9.40 4.65 -0.06
N THR A 37 -10.54 4.74 0.63
CA THR A 37 -10.94 3.76 1.66
C THR A 37 -12.13 2.91 1.21
N SER A 38 -12.89 3.36 0.22
CA SER A 38 -14.15 2.76 -0.20
C SER A 38 -14.30 2.80 -1.72
N VAL A 39 -14.93 1.77 -2.26
CA VAL A 39 -15.26 1.72 -3.70
C VAL A 39 -16.14 2.90 -4.13
N ASN A 40 -17.03 3.39 -3.27
CA ASN A 40 -17.90 4.51 -3.59
C ASN A 40 -17.13 5.82 -3.76
N GLU A 41 -16.05 6.03 -2.98
CA GLU A 41 -15.16 7.18 -3.16
C GLU A 41 -14.49 7.13 -4.53
N LEU A 42 -13.87 5.99 -4.86
CA LEU A 42 -13.20 5.83 -6.16
C LEU A 42 -14.18 6.01 -7.31
N LYS A 43 -15.38 5.41 -7.23
CA LYS A 43 -16.42 5.52 -8.25
C LYS A 43 -16.82 6.97 -8.54
N GLN A 44 -17.01 7.77 -7.49
CA GLN A 44 -17.38 9.18 -7.63
C GLN A 44 -16.25 10.00 -8.24
N ILE A 45 -15.02 9.86 -7.71
CA ILE A 45 -13.85 10.62 -8.19
C ILE A 45 -13.50 10.22 -9.62
N ARG A 46 -13.61 8.93 -9.97
CA ARG A 46 -13.40 8.45 -11.33
C ARG A 46 -14.39 9.08 -12.32
N ALA A 47 -15.67 9.09 -11.98
CA ALA A 47 -16.69 9.69 -12.82
C ALA A 47 -16.46 11.19 -13.05
N GLN A 48 -16.04 11.93 -12.03
CA GLN A 48 -15.64 13.34 -12.14
C GLN A 48 -14.42 13.52 -13.04
N ALA A 49 -13.37 12.71 -12.85
CA ALA A 49 -12.17 12.76 -13.66
C ALA A 49 -12.48 12.47 -15.15
N GLU A 50 -13.27 11.46 -15.43
CA GLU A 50 -13.70 11.11 -16.79
C GLU A 50 -14.52 12.23 -17.45
N ALA A 51 -15.40 12.92 -16.70
CA ALA A 51 -16.14 14.06 -17.20
C ALA A 51 -15.24 15.25 -17.55
N VAL A 52 -14.23 15.54 -16.72
CA VAL A 52 -13.24 16.59 -16.99
C VAL A 52 -12.40 16.26 -18.23
N ILE A 53 -11.94 15.01 -18.35
CA ILE A 53 -11.17 14.55 -19.52
C ILE A 53 -12.00 14.68 -20.80
N ALA A 54 -13.28 14.28 -20.74
CA ALA A 54 -14.18 14.42 -21.89
C ALA A 54 -14.41 15.89 -22.28
N LYS A 55 -14.52 16.80 -21.31
CA LYS A 55 -14.59 18.25 -21.54
C LYS A 55 -13.35 18.75 -22.28
N VAL A 56 -12.14 18.42 -21.77
CA VAL A 56 -10.87 18.85 -22.39
C VAL A 56 -10.71 18.27 -23.79
N ASN A 57 -11.05 17.00 -24.00
CA ASN A 57 -11.02 16.37 -25.33
C ASN A 57 -11.89 17.12 -26.32
N LYS A 58 -13.10 17.52 -25.93
CA LYS A 58 -14.01 18.30 -26.76
C LYS A 58 -13.44 19.71 -27.06
N GLU A 59 -12.95 20.41 -26.04
CA GLU A 59 -12.43 21.77 -26.18
C GLU A 59 -11.14 21.84 -27.01
N LYS A 60 -10.27 20.84 -26.91
CA LYS A 60 -8.97 20.80 -27.61
C LYS A 60 -9.00 19.97 -28.87
N ASN A 61 -10.14 19.37 -29.22
CA ASN A 61 -10.30 18.45 -30.36
C ASN A 61 -9.25 17.31 -30.30
N THR A 62 -9.14 16.66 -29.15
CA THR A 62 -8.21 15.56 -28.86
C THR A 62 -8.98 14.29 -28.48
N ASN A 63 -8.28 13.15 -28.42
CA ASN A 63 -8.84 11.87 -27.96
C ASN A 63 -7.94 11.26 -26.89
N LEU A 64 -7.64 12.04 -25.85
CA LEU A 64 -6.80 11.61 -24.73
C LEU A 64 -7.47 10.46 -23.98
N LYS A 65 -6.68 9.46 -23.66
CA LYS A 65 -7.10 8.31 -22.86
C LYS A 65 -6.17 8.19 -21.66
N PHE A 66 -6.74 8.10 -20.49
CA PHE A 66 -6.00 7.95 -19.25
C PHE A 66 -6.41 6.65 -18.55
N GLN A 67 -5.42 5.99 -17.95
CA GLN A 67 -5.72 4.97 -16.94
C GLN A 67 -5.94 5.68 -15.61
N ILE A 68 -7.02 5.32 -14.91
CA ILE A 68 -7.36 5.85 -13.59
C ILE A 68 -7.26 4.71 -12.58
N GLY A 69 -6.25 4.79 -11.72
CA GLY A 69 -5.97 3.79 -10.70
C GLY A 69 -6.24 4.29 -9.28
N SER A 70 -6.09 3.39 -8.34
CA SER A 70 -6.23 3.66 -6.92
C SER A 70 -4.94 3.41 -6.16
N MET A 71 -4.62 4.29 -5.23
CA MET A 71 -3.65 3.97 -4.20
C MET A 71 -4.30 3.05 -3.17
N ILE A 72 -3.60 1.99 -2.78
CA ILE A 72 -3.97 1.09 -1.69
C ILE A 72 -3.01 1.38 -0.54
N GLU A 73 -3.48 2.15 0.43
CA GLU A 73 -2.66 2.66 1.53
C GLU A 73 -3.34 2.59 2.89
N PHE A 74 -4.53 1.99 2.93
CA PHE A 74 -5.25 1.71 4.16
C PHE A 74 -5.60 0.22 4.27
N PRO A 75 -5.55 -0.38 5.46
CA PRO A 75 -5.94 -1.77 5.68
C PRO A 75 -7.35 -2.08 5.15
N ARG A 76 -8.30 -1.13 5.31
CA ARG A 76 -9.65 -1.28 4.77
C ARG A 76 -9.66 -1.42 3.25
N ALA A 77 -8.88 -0.59 2.54
CA ALA A 77 -8.77 -0.66 1.09
C ALA A 77 -8.17 -2.00 0.65
N ALA A 78 -7.10 -2.46 1.31
CA ALA A 78 -6.49 -3.75 1.05
C ALA A 78 -7.47 -4.91 1.23
N CYS A 79 -8.25 -4.90 2.32
CA CYS A 79 -9.26 -5.92 2.60
C CYS A 79 -10.46 -5.90 1.63
N SER A 80 -10.72 -4.79 0.93
CA SER A 80 -11.81 -4.65 -0.06
C SER A 80 -11.31 -4.39 -1.49
N ALA A 81 -10.09 -4.82 -1.79
CA ALA A 81 -9.42 -4.57 -3.06
C ALA A 81 -10.16 -5.16 -4.27
N ASP A 82 -10.89 -6.26 -4.10
CA ASP A 82 -11.80 -6.83 -5.10
C ASP A 82 -12.91 -5.85 -5.54
N GLN A 83 -13.47 -5.09 -4.60
CA GLN A 83 -14.46 -4.07 -4.93
C GLN A 83 -13.83 -2.86 -5.63
N ILE A 84 -12.68 -2.40 -5.14
CA ILE A 84 -11.94 -1.26 -5.69
C ILE A 84 -11.45 -1.58 -7.11
N ALA A 85 -10.98 -2.80 -7.37
CA ALA A 85 -10.49 -3.23 -8.68
C ALA A 85 -11.54 -3.13 -9.80
N GLN A 86 -12.84 -3.16 -9.47
CA GLN A 86 -13.89 -2.98 -10.47
C GLN A 86 -13.85 -1.59 -11.13
N TYR A 87 -13.34 -0.59 -10.40
CA TYR A 87 -13.29 0.82 -10.83
C TYR A 87 -11.87 1.38 -10.94
N ALA A 88 -10.83 0.57 -10.75
CA ALA A 88 -9.44 0.95 -10.93
C ALA A 88 -8.81 0.24 -12.11
N ASP A 89 -8.00 0.93 -12.91
CA ASP A 89 -7.26 0.34 -14.01
C ASP A 89 -5.93 -0.26 -13.54
N PHE A 90 -5.41 0.22 -12.42
CA PHE A 90 -4.20 -0.28 -11.76
C PHE A 90 -4.23 0.05 -10.27
N PHE A 91 -3.37 -0.60 -9.49
CA PHE A 91 -3.12 -0.25 -8.10
C PHE A 91 -1.68 0.21 -7.89
N SER A 92 -1.50 1.10 -6.92
CA SER A 92 -0.20 1.42 -6.34
C SER A 92 -0.28 1.37 -4.82
N PHE A 93 0.60 0.63 -4.18
CA PHE A 93 0.63 0.56 -2.72
C PHE A 93 1.36 1.79 -2.16
N GLY A 94 0.64 2.61 -1.39
CA GLY A 94 1.19 3.73 -0.62
C GLY A 94 1.73 3.22 0.71
N THR A 95 2.93 2.64 0.67
CA THR A 95 3.45 1.86 1.81
C THR A 95 3.82 2.70 3.03
N ASN A 96 4.01 4.00 2.89
CA ASN A 96 4.20 4.87 4.05
C ASN A 96 2.94 4.90 4.92
N ASP A 97 1.79 5.18 4.30
CA ASP A 97 0.51 5.27 5.02
C ASP A 97 -0.04 3.89 5.37
N LEU A 98 0.21 2.88 4.54
CA LEU A 98 -0.14 1.50 4.87
C LEU A 98 0.63 1.00 6.10
N THR A 99 1.92 1.31 6.22
CA THR A 99 2.72 1.00 7.41
C THR A 99 2.20 1.74 8.63
N GLN A 100 2.00 3.07 8.50
CA GLN A 100 1.48 3.90 9.58
C GLN A 100 0.16 3.38 10.13
N THR A 101 -0.77 3.05 9.25
CA THR A 101 -2.12 2.62 9.64
C THR A 101 -2.18 1.18 10.11
N THR A 102 -1.28 0.32 9.64
CA THR A 102 -1.18 -1.08 10.08
C THR A 102 -0.58 -1.19 11.47
N PHE A 103 0.51 -0.46 11.75
CA PHE A 103 1.13 -0.43 13.07
C PHE A 103 0.40 0.49 14.06
N GLY A 104 -0.41 1.43 13.58
CA GLY A 104 -0.96 2.51 14.40
C GLY A 104 0.11 3.51 14.85
N PHE A 105 1.22 3.63 14.12
CA PHE A 105 2.32 4.56 14.41
C PHE A 105 2.12 5.85 13.62
N SER A 106 2.24 7.00 14.29
CA SER A 106 2.34 8.28 13.59
C SER A 106 3.77 8.48 13.08
N ARG A 107 3.92 8.79 11.78
CA ARG A 107 5.25 9.10 11.20
C ARG A 107 5.92 10.31 11.85
N ASP A 108 5.13 11.22 12.40
CA ASP A 108 5.66 12.42 13.08
C ASP A 108 6.13 12.12 14.51
N ASP A 109 5.59 11.05 15.12
CA ASP A 109 5.83 10.73 16.53
C ASP A 109 6.69 9.49 16.77
N TYR A 110 6.74 8.56 15.80
CA TYR A 110 7.40 7.26 16.00
C TYR A 110 8.90 7.36 16.33
N GLY A 111 9.57 8.39 15.84
CA GLY A 111 10.98 8.67 16.17
C GLY A 111 11.27 8.82 17.66
N LYS A 112 10.24 9.04 18.50
CA LYS A 112 10.40 9.16 19.95
C LYS A 112 10.57 7.79 20.64
N PHE A 113 10.22 6.69 20.00
CA PHE A 113 10.21 5.36 20.63
C PHE A 113 10.82 4.25 19.77
N ILE A 114 11.02 4.46 18.46
CA ILE A 114 11.46 3.39 17.54
C ILE A 114 12.83 2.84 17.92
N ASP A 115 13.75 3.69 18.37
CA ASP A 115 15.08 3.25 18.79
C ASP A 115 14.98 2.25 19.96
N ALA A 116 14.09 2.49 20.93
CA ALA A 116 13.87 1.57 22.03
C ALA A 116 13.28 0.21 21.57
N TYR A 117 12.46 0.22 20.52
CA TYR A 117 11.91 -1.01 19.92
C TYR A 117 13.02 -1.84 19.24
N LEU A 118 13.94 -1.17 18.55
CA LEU A 118 15.07 -1.81 17.88
C LEU A 118 16.10 -2.33 18.91
N ASP A 119 16.45 -1.54 19.92
CA ASP A 119 17.39 -1.91 20.97
C ASP A 119 16.91 -3.12 21.79
N GLN A 120 15.60 -3.21 22.02
CA GLN A 120 14.99 -4.32 22.74
C GLN A 120 14.60 -5.51 21.85
N HIS A 121 14.92 -5.46 20.56
CA HIS A 121 14.55 -6.47 19.56
C HIS A 121 13.04 -6.78 19.52
N ILE A 122 12.20 -5.75 19.78
CA ILE A 122 10.74 -5.84 19.56
C ILE A 122 10.45 -5.81 18.07
N LEU A 123 11.22 -5.02 17.32
CA LEU A 123 11.29 -5.03 15.86
C LEU A 123 12.76 -5.22 15.46
N ASP A 124 13.00 -6.03 14.44
CA ASP A 124 14.37 -6.24 13.92
C ASP A 124 14.85 -5.07 13.06
N VAL A 125 13.92 -4.38 12.40
CA VAL A 125 14.19 -3.25 11.50
C VAL A 125 13.13 -2.17 11.65
N ASP A 126 13.50 -0.95 11.32
CA ASP A 126 12.56 0.19 11.27
C ASP A 126 11.55 -0.05 10.12
N PRO A 127 10.24 -0.18 10.44
CA PRO A 127 9.21 -0.53 9.46
C PRO A 127 8.94 0.58 8.43
N PHE A 128 9.43 1.80 8.65
CA PHE A 128 9.37 2.87 7.66
C PHE A 128 10.59 2.91 6.72
N LYS A 129 11.66 2.15 7.02
CA LYS A 129 12.83 2.00 6.15
C LYS A 129 12.75 0.72 5.30
N THR A 130 12.37 -0.38 5.94
CA THR A 130 12.20 -1.68 5.28
C THR A 130 10.78 -2.17 5.52
N LEU A 131 10.12 -2.57 4.44
CA LEU A 131 8.72 -3.01 4.46
C LEU A 131 8.57 -4.28 5.31
N ASP A 132 7.75 -4.19 6.33
CA ASP A 132 7.41 -5.31 7.17
C ASP A 132 6.53 -6.32 6.42
N ALA A 133 6.95 -7.58 6.44
CA ALA A 133 6.28 -8.64 5.69
C ALA A 133 4.97 -9.12 6.36
N ASP A 134 4.93 -9.09 7.69
CA ASP A 134 3.84 -9.69 8.48
C ASP A 134 2.63 -8.74 8.61
N GLY A 135 2.85 -7.45 8.56
CA GLY A 135 1.81 -6.42 8.62
C GLY A 135 1.44 -5.88 7.24
N PRO A 136 2.04 -4.76 6.80
CA PRO A 136 1.72 -4.16 5.50
C PRO A 136 1.99 -5.10 4.33
N GLY A 137 3.02 -5.95 4.37
CA GLY A 137 3.30 -6.97 3.36
C GLY A 137 2.15 -7.96 3.19
N ALA A 138 1.63 -8.50 4.30
CA ALA A 138 0.48 -9.40 4.28
C ALA A 138 -0.79 -8.72 3.71
N LEU A 139 -1.01 -7.44 4.02
CA LEU A 139 -2.11 -6.68 3.45
C LEU A 139 -1.94 -6.47 1.93
N MET A 140 -0.71 -6.29 1.47
CA MET A 140 -0.41 -6.22 0.03
C MET A 140 -0.69 -7.55 -0.67
N GLU A 141 -0.34 -8.70 -0.08
CA GLU A 141 -0.68 -10.03 -0.60
C GLU A 141 -2.20 -10.24 -0.70
N ILE A 142 -2.95 -9.82 0.33
CA ILE A 142 -4.42 -9.85 0.31
C ILE A 142 -4.98 -8.99 -0.82
N ALA A 143 -4.47 -7.77 -0.97
CA ALA A 143 -4.94 -6.84 -1.99
C ALA A 143 -4.60 -7.31 -3.42
N GLU A 144 -3.42 -7.89 -3.62
CA GLU A 144 -3.00 -8.52 -4.87
C GLU A 144 -3.96 -9.64 -5.27
N ALA A 145 -4.15 -10.61 -4.37
CA ALA A 145 -5.02 -11.77 -4.63
C ALA A 145 -6.46 -11.36 -4.93
N LYS A 146 -7.02 -10.43 -4.14
CA LYS A 146 -8.37 -9.90 -4.35
C LYS A 146 -8.49 -9.07 -5.62
N GLY A 147 -7.55 -8.19 -5.88
CA GLY A 147 -7.54 -7.36 -7.08
C GLY A 147 -7.48 -8.21 -8.36
N ARG A 148 -6.56 -9.17 -8.39
CA ARG A 148 -6.39 -10.09 -9.54
C ARG A 148 -7.49 -11.13 -9.66
N SER A 149 -8.26 -11.39 -8.63
CA SER A 149 -9.48 -12.22 -8.76
C SER A 149 -10.55 -11.55 -9.62
N VAL A 150 -10.52 -10.21 -9.74
CA VAL A 150 -11.44 -9.41 -10.56
C VAL A 150 -10.82 -9.08 -11.92
N LYS A 151 -9.54 -8.68 -11.93
CA LYS A 151 -8.75 -8.35 -13.13
C LYS A 151 -7.44 -9.11 -13.07
N SER A 152 -7.34 -10.23 -13.76
CA SER A 152 -6.15 -11.11 -13.71
C SER A 152 -4.86 -10.45 -14.15
N ASP A 153 -4.95 -9.44 -14.99
CA ASP A 153 -3.85 -8.61 -15.52
C ASP A 153 -3.69 -7.27 -14.79
N LEU A 154 -4.33 -7.10 -13.62
CA LEU A 154 -4.26 -5.87 -12.85
C LEU A 154 -2.80 -5.48 -12.57
N HIS A 155 -2.43 -4.31 -13.06
CA HIS A 155 -1.08 -3.78 -12.89
C HIS A 155 -0.89 -3.25 -11.48
N LEU A 156 0.12 -3.74 -10.78
CA LEU A 156 0.39 -3.43 -9.38
C LEU A 156 1.76 -2.80 -9.23
N GLY A 157 1.83 -1.73 -8.46
CA GLY A 157 3.09 -1.08 -8.13
C GLY A 157 3.18 -0.65 -6.69
N ILE A 158 4.32 -0.09 -6.34
CA ILE A 158 4.57 0.49 -5.02
C ILE A 158 5.08 1.91 -5.17
N CYS A 159 4.64 2.79 -4.31
CA CYS A 159 5.24 4.09 -4.05
C CYS A 159 5.48 4.25 -2.55
N GLY A 160 6.33 5.17 -2.18
CA GLY A 160 6.79 5.36 -0.81
C GLY A 160 8.28 5.05 -0.67
N GLU A 161 8.81 5.19 0.54
CA GLU A 161 10.25 5.06 0.80
C GLU A 161 10.77 3.64 0.52
N HIS A 162 9.93 2.63 0.71
CA HIS A 162 10.25 1.23 0.53
C HIS A 162 10.57 0.85 -0.93
N GLY A 163 10.09 1.62 -1.91
CA GLY A 163 10.36 1.38 -3.34
C GLY A 163 11.84 1.49 -3.73
N GLY A 164 12.68 2.07 -2.88
CA GLY A 164 14.13 2.17 -3.06
C GLY A 164 14.94 1.25 -2.15
N ASP A 165 14.31 0.47 -1.28
CA ASP A 165 14.97 -0.46 -0.35
C ASP A 165 15.07 -1.85 -0.96
N PRO A 166 16.29 -2.46 -1.00
CA PRO A 166 16.50 -3.77 -1.64
C PRO A 166 15.69 -4.93 -1.04
N ALA A 167 15.51 -4.95 0.28
CA ALA A 167 14.73 -6.00 0.94
C ALA A 167 13.24 -5.87 0.62
N SER A 168 12.72 -4.65 0.66
CA SER A 168 11.34 -4.32 0.27
C SER A 168 11.07 -4.64 -1.20
N ILE A 169 12.01 -4.36 -2.10
CA ILE A 169 11.91 -4.71 -3.52
C ILE A 169 11.82 -6.22 -3.71
N ALA A 170 12.63 -6.99 -2.97
CA ALA A 170 12.57 -8.45 -3.02
C ALA A 170 11.21 -8.99 -2.53
N LEU A 171 10.62 -8.39 -1.49
CA LEU A 171 9.28 -8.71 -1.03
C LEU A 171 8.22 -8.35 -2.08
N CYS A 172 8.30 -7.15 -2.67
CA CYS A 172 7.40 -6.73 -3.76
C CYS A 172 7.43 -7.70 -4.95
N TYR A 173 8.62 -8.18 -5.33
CA TYR A 173 8.77 -9.20 -6.37
C TYR A 173 8.09 -10.52 -5.97
N LYS A 174 8.25 -10.96 -4.72
CA LYS A 174 7.61 -12.18 -4.20
C LYS A 174 6.08 -12.07 -4.22
N ILE A 175 5.53 -10.91 -3.86
CA ILE A 175 4.08 -10.63 -3.91
C ILE A 175 3.57 -10.58 -5.37
N GLY A 176 4.45 -10.30 -6.33
CA GLY A 176 4.09 -10.26 -7.75
C GLY A 176 3.77 -8.86 -8.27
N LEU A 177 4.34 -7.80 -7.70
CA LEU A 177 4.23 -6.45 -8.22
C LEU A 177 4.92 -6.30 -9.58
N ASN A 178 4.39 -5.43 -10.42
CA ASN A 178 4.90 -5.17 -11.76
C ASN A 178 5.98 -4.08 -11.79
N TYR A 179 5.92 -3.11 -10.88
CA TYR A 179 6.89 -2.03 -10.82
C TYR A 179 7.10 -1.51 -9.39
N VAL A 180 8.22 -0.83 -9.19
CA VAL A 180 8.50 0.00 -8.03
C VAL A 180 8.79 1.41 -8.48
N SER A 181 8.36 2.42 -7.72
CA SER A 181 8.80 3.81 -7.89
C SER A 181 9.68 4.20 -6.70
N CYS A 182 10.70 4.97 -6.98
CA CYS A 182 11.64 5.47 -5.96
C CYS A 182 12.21 6.82 -6.39
N SER A 183 12.89 7.50 -5.47
CA SER A 183 13.59 8.74 -5.80
C SER A 183 14.67 8.50 -6.90
N PRO A 184 14.95 9.49 -7.75
CA PRO A 184 15.88 9.34 -8.87
C PRO A 184 17.24 8.78 -8.49
N PHE A 185 17.77 9.18 -7.33
CA PHE A 185 19.07 8.73 -6.83
C PHE A 185 19.08 7.23 -6.43
N ARG A 186 17.92 6.65 -6.14
CA ARG A 186 17.80 5.23 -5.78
C ARG A 186 17.54 4.31 -6.98
N VAL A 187 17.24 4.86 -8.16
CA VAL A 187 16.93 4.06 -9.37
C VAL A 187 18.01 3.02 -9.71
N PRO A 188 19.32 3.33 -9.70
CA PRO A 188 20.34 2.32 -9.98
C PRO A 188 20.32 1.16 -8.98
N ALA A 189 20.20 1.46 -7.69
CA ALA A 189 20.13 0.45 -6.63
C ALA A 189 18.83 -0.38 -6.74
N ALA A 190 17.71 0.24 -7.02
CA ALA A 190 16.42 -0.44 -7.19
C ALA A 190 16.44 -1.41 -8.40
N ARG A 191 17.03 -1.00 -9.52
CA ARG A 191 17.21 -1.88 -10.69
C ARG A 191 18.08 -3.09 -10.37
N LEU A 192 19.19 -2.88 -9.65
CA LEU A 192 20.05 -3.98 -9.22
C LEU A 192 19.31 -4.92 -8.26
N ALA A 193 18.60 -4.39 -7.26
CA ALA A 193 17.83 -5.18 -6.32
C ALA A 193 16.73 -6.02 -7.02
N GLY A 194 16.03 -5.44 -7.98
CA GLY A 194 15.04 -6.16 -8.79
C GLY A 194 15.66 -7.31 -9.58
N ALA A 195 16.80 -7.08 -10.24
CA ALA A 195 17.54 -8.13 -10.95
C ALA A 195 17.98 -9.26 -10.01
N GLN A 196 18.50 -8.89 -8.82
CA GLN A 196 18.92 -9.88 -7.81
C GLN A 196 17.73 -10.70 -7.28
N ALA A 197 16.55 -10.09 -7.09
CA ALA A 197 15.35 -10.79 -6.67
C ALA A 197 14.95 -11.87 -7.70
N VAL A 198 14.94 -11.54 -8.99
CA VAL A 198 14.65 -12.47 -10.09
C VAL A 198 15.64 -13.63 -10.10
N ILE A 199 16.94 -13.35 -10.02
CA ILE A 199 18.00 -14.38 -10.04
C ILE A 199 17.86 -15.33 -8.84
N LYS A 200 17.65 -14.79 -7.65
CA LYS A 200 17.46 -15.58 -6.42
C LYS A 200 16.24 -16.50 -6.53
N ALA A 201 15.12 -15.97 -7.02
CA ALA A 201 13.89 -16.74 -7.21
C ALA A 201 14.08 -17.87 -8.24
N ALA A 202 14.74 -17.58 -9.36
CA ALA A 202 15.05 -18.59 -10.38
C ALA A 202 15.99 -19.69 -9.83
N ALA A 203 16.98 -19.34 -9.02
CA ALA A 203 17.88 -20.30 -8.37
C ALA A 203 17.12 -21.19 -7.37
N ALA A 204 16.25 -20.61 -6.55
CA ALA A 204 15.42 -21.35 -5.60
C ALA A 204 14.46 -22.33 -6.32
N ALA A 205 13.84 -21.90 -7.42
CA ALA A 205 12.97 -22.76 -8.24
C ALA A 205 13.73 -23.93 -8.87
N LYS A 206 14.99 -23.71 -9.31
CA LYS A 206 15.87 -24.78 -9.82
C LYS A 206 16.27 -25.76 -8.73
N ALA A 207 16.58 -25.28 -7.53
CA ALA A 207 16.92 -26.11 -6.38
C ALA A 207 15.73 -27.00 -5.95
N ALA A 208 14.52 -26.44 -5.92
CA ALA A 208 13.29 -27.17 -5.58
C ALA A 208 12.91 -28.26 -6.61
N LYS A 209 13.31 -28.08 -7.88
CA LYS A 209 13.09 -29.09 -8.96
C LYS A 209 14.14 -30.18 -9.02
N LYS A 210 15.24 -30.09 -8.26
CA LYS A 210 16.27 -31.13 -8.21
C LYS A 210 15.74 -32.29 -7.37
N PRO A 211 15.56 -33.53 -7.94
CA PRO A 211 15.11 -34.66 -7.12
C PRO A 211 16.12 -34.90 -6.02
N ALA A 212 15.65 -35.13 -4.79
CA ALA A 212 16.47 -35.57 -3.69
C ALA A 212 17.23 -36.82 -4.15
N ALA A 213 18.55 -36.73 -4.35
CA ALA A 213 19.40 -37.88 -4.66
C ALA A 213 19.16 -38.90 -3.55
N LYS A 214 18.71 -40.11 -3.95
CA LYS A 214 18.49 -41.26 -3.07
C LYS A 214 19.65 -41.37 -2.08
N ALA A 215 19.36 -41.11 -0.79
CA ALA A 215 20.24 -41.51 0.27
C ALA A 215 20.31 -43.06 0.20
N THR A 216 21.38 -43.59 -0.32
CA THR A 216 21.70 -45.02 -0.28
C THR A 216 21.82 -45.40 1.19
N ALA A 217 20.77 -46.02 1.70
CA ALA A 217 20.81 -46.66 3.01
C ALA A 217 21.92 -47.71 3.01
N LYS A 218 23.00 -47.39 3.71
CA LYS A 218 23.99 -48.41 4.11
C LYS A 218 23.28 -49.40 5.03
N LYS A 219 23.00 -50.60 4.52
CA LYS A 219 22.58 -51.77 5.31
C LYS A 219 23.66 -52.04 6.38
N ALA A 220 23.30 -51.85 7.63
CA ALA A 220 24.04 -52.41 8.75
C ALA A 220 23.72 -53.92 8.89
N PRO A 221 24.69 -54.80 9.26
CA PRO A 221 24.44 -56.22 9.32
C PRO A 221 23.59 -56.62 10.51
N ALA A 222 22.61 -57.49 10.25
CA ALA A 222 21.73 -58.08 11.25
C ALA A 222 22.50 -58.95 12.23
N LYS A 223 22.41 -58.61 13.54
CA LYS A 223 22.73 -59.57 14.62
C LYS A 223 21.44 -60.32 14.99
N LYS A 224 21.50 -61.66 14.75
CA LYS A 224 20.54 -62.64 15.27
C LYS A 224 20.59 -62.64 16.80
N ALA A 225 19.46 -62.51 17.47
CA ALA A 225 19.26 -62.91 18.84
C ALA A 225 17.86 -63.52 18.99
N ALA A 226 17.81 -64.61 19.70
CA ALA A 226 16.83 -65.68 19.74
C ALA A 226 15.47 -65.28 20.37
N ALA A 227 14.51 -66.09 19.98
CA ALA A 227 13.13 -66.08 20.46
C ALA A 227 13.03 -66.51 21.94
N LYS A 228 12.13 -65.88 22.70
CA LYS A 228 11.40 -66.52 23.78
C LYS A 228 9.91 -66.15 23.67
N LYS A 229 9.11 -67.20 23.55
CA LYS A 229 7.65 -67.22 23.68
C LYS A 229 7.26 -67.02 25.13
N GLU A 230 6.20 -66.26 25.38
CA GLU A 230 5.19 -66.51 26.40
C GLU A 230 3.94 -65.68 26.09
N THR A 231 2.97 -66.26 25.89
CA THR A 231 1.55 -66.60 26.06
C THR A 231 0.69 -65.58 26.85
N VAL A 232 -0.34 -65.14 26.15
CA VAL A 232 -1.78 -65.09 26.50
C VAL A 232 -2.23 -64.37 27.77
N ALA A 233 -3.05 -63.31 27.57
CA ALA A 233 -4.39 -63.23 28.18
C ALA A 233 -5.21 -62.02 27.71
N LYS A 234 -6.28 -62.26 27.04
CA LYS A 234 -7.68 -61.79 27.12
C LYS A 234 -8.00 -60.32 27.46
N LYS A 235 -8.70 -59.72 26.49
CA LYS A 235 -9.70 -58.64 26.62
C LYS A 235 -10.76 -59.01 27.71
N PRO A 236 -11.41 -58.01 28.38
CA PRO A 236 -12.74 -57.63 27.89
C PRO A 236 -13.11 -56.13 28.01
N ALA A 237 -13.94 -55.76 27.02
CA ALA A 237 -15.25 -55.08 27.09
C ALA A 237 -15.40 -53.66 27.67
N ALA A 238 -15.94 -52.87 26.80
CA ALA A 238 -16.63 -51.60 26.86
C ALA A 238 -17.40 -51.23 28.13
N LYS A 239 -17.34 -49.93 28.49
CA LYS A 239 -18.49 -49.29 29.16
C LYS A 239 -18.70 -47.88 28.56
N LYS A 240 -19.89 -47.71 27.96
CA LYS A 240 -20.55 -46.45 27.66
C LYS A 240 -20.69 -45.62 28.94
N ALA A 241 -20.37 -44.35 28.86
CA ALA A 241 -20.80 -43.37 29.85
C ALA A 241 -21.54 -42.24 29.13
N THR A 242 -22.74 -42.07 29.55
CA THR A 242 -23.85 -41.23 29.14
C THR A 242 -23.58 -39.74 29.33
N ALA A 243 -24.08 -38.96 28.37
CA ALA A 243 -24.19 -37.51 28.45
C ALA A 243 -25.03 -37.04 29.62
N LYS A 244 -24.53 -36.06 30.38
CA LYS A 244 -25.35 -35.25 31.30
C LYS A 244 -25.41 -33.82 30.77
N LYS A 245 -26.62 -33.42 30.36
CA LYS A 245 -27.06 -32.02 30.16
C LYS A 245 -27.02 -31.30 31.49
N ALA A 246 -26.49 -30.10 31.51
CA ALA A 246 -26.70 -29.11 32.58
C ALA A 246 -27.54 -27.93 32.05
N PRO A 247 -28.40 -27.32 32.90
CA PRO A 247 -29.51 -26.52 32.44
C PRO A 247 -29.21 -25.02 32.28
N ALA A 248 -30.01 -24.40 31.42
CA ALA A 248 -30.06 -22.95 31.20
C ALA A 248 -30.53 -22.21 32.48
N LYS A 249 -29.90 -21.08 32.78
CA LYS A 249 -30.46 -20.05 33.67
C LYS A 249 -30.37 -18.68 33.01
N LYS A 250 -31.51 -18.10 32.66
CA LYS A 250 -31.84 -16.67 32.66
C LYS A 250 -32.53 -16.41 34.02
N PRO A 251 -32.59 -15.19 34.58
CA PRO A 251 -32.97 -13.95 33.90
C PRO A 251 -32.28 -12.64 34.41
N ALA A 252 -32.38 -11.65 33.55
CA ALA A 252 -32.56 -10.20 33.77
C ALA A 252 -32.36 -9.55 35.15
N ALA A 253 -31.49 -8.52 35.15
CA ALA A 253 -31.68 -7.40 36.07
C ALA A 253 -31.44 -6.06 35.27
N LYS A 254 -32.48 -5.24 35.28
CA LYS A 254 -32.52 -3.83 34.85
C LYS A 254 -31.56 -3.03 35.75
N ALA A 255 -30.63 -2.30 35.15
CA ALA A 255 -29.93 -1.20 35.82
C ALA A 255 -30.34 0.13 35.20
N THR A 256 -30.89 0.93 36.01
CA THR A 256 -31.42 2.28 35.79
C THR A 256 -30.29 3.27 35.46
N ALA A 257 -30.44 4.00 34.37
CA ALA A 257 -29.57 5.10 34.00
C ALA A 257 -29.71 6.28 34.97
N LYS A 258 -28.65 6.62 35.71
CA LYS A 258 -28.53 7.91 36.40
C LYS A 258 -27.93 8.94 35.46
N LYS A 259 -28.72 9.95 35.12
CA LYS A 259 -28.27 11.18 34.43
C LYS A 259 -27.29 11.95 35.32
N ALA A 260 -26.09 12.24 34.79
CA ALA A 260 -25.22 13.25 35.35
C ALA A 260 -25.53 14.65 34.75
N PRO A 261 -25.37 15.75 35.51
CA PRO A 261 -25.79 17.06 35.07
C PRO A 261 -24.76 17.72 34.13
N ALA A 262 -25.27 18.40 33.11
CA ALA A 262 -24.48 19.18 32.14
C ALA A 262 -23.82 20.39 32.82
N LYS A 263 -22.48 20.48 32.73
CA LYS A 263 -21.75 21.72 33.05
C LYS A 263 -21.80 22.65 31.85
N LYS A 264 -22.42 23.82 32.04
CA LYS A 264 -22.35 24.97 31.12
C LYS A 264 -20.90 25.45 31.01
N ALA A 265 -20.33 25.38 29.82
CA ALA A 265 -19.07 26.05 29.49
C ALA A 265 -19.45 27.48 29.02
N THR A 266 -18.97 28.45 29.74
CA THR A 266 -19.03 29.88 29.40
C THR A 266 -18.03 30.20 28.29
N ALA A 267 -18.54 30.67 27.15
CA ALA A 267 -17.69 31.15 26.04
C ALA A 267 -17.00 32.46 26.46
N LYS A 268 -15.64 32.42 26.54
CA LYS A 268 -14.82 33.62 26.56
C LYS A 268 -14.62 34.14 25.15
N LYS A 269 -15.16 35.34 24.89
CA LYS A 269 -14.91 36.13 23.67
C LYS A 269 -13.44 36.48 23.60
N ALA A 270 -12.69 35.95 22.60
CA ALA A 270 -11.36 36.39 22.27
C ALA A 270 -11.45 37.57 21.31
N THR A 271 -10.95 38.72 21.74
CA THR A 271 -10.82 39.94 20.94
C THR A 271 -9.68 39.77 19.94
N ALA A 272 -10.01 39.86 18.65
CA ALA A 272 -9.04 39.87 17.56
C ALA A 272 -8.21 41.17 17.59
N LYS A 273 -6.88 41.08 17.82
CA LYS A 273 -5.94 42.16 17.57
C LYS A 273 -5.65 42.25 16.07
N LYS A 274 -6.01 43.40 15.46
CA LYS A 274 -5.62 43.77 14.09
C LYS A 274 -4.10 43.89 13.98
N ALA A 275 -3.51 43.19 13.00
CA ALA A 275 -2.13 43.37 12.57
C ALA A 275 -2.03 44.63 11.68
N PRO A 276 -0.89 45.39 11.71
CA PRO A 276 -0.76 46.60 10.92
C PRO A 276 -0.47 46.33 9.45
N ALA A 277 -1.08 47.16 8.60
CA ALA A 277 -0.93 47.13 7.16
C ALA A 277 0.49 47.39 6.69
N LYS A 278 1.06 46.54 5.83
CA LYS A 278 2.32 46.78 5.12
C LYS A 278 2.11 47.80 4.00
N LYS A 279 2.98 48.81 3.97
CA LYS A 279 3.09 49.85 2.90
C LYS A 279 3.46 49.22 1.55
N PRO A 280 2.98 49.78 0.41
CA PRO A 280 3.33 49.30 -0.91
C PRO A 280 4.78 49.66 -1.28
N ALA A 281 5.49 48.68 -1.85
CA ALA A 281 6.87 48.86 -2.35
C ALA A 281 6.88 49.66 -3.66
N ALA A 282 7.90 50.53 -3.76
CA ALA A 282 8.11 51.46 -4.88
C ALA A 282 8.42 50.74 -6.18
N LYS A 283 7.92 51.34 -7.30
CA LYS A 283 8.21 50.96 -8.68
C LYS A 283 9.71 51.05 -8.98
N ALA A 284 10.32 49.94 -9.36
CA ALA A 284 11.66 49.93 -9.96
C ALA A 284 11.53 50.24 -11.45
N THR A 285 12.13 51.33 -11.88
CA THR A 285 12.27 51.76 -13.28
C THR A 285 13.27 50.87 -14.01
N ALA A 286 12.84 50.21 -15.08
CA ALA A 286 13.70 49.44 -15.95
C ALA A 286 14.63 50.35 -16.74
N LYS A 287 15.95 50.24 -16.55
CA LYS A 287 16.97 50.81 -17.44
C LYS A 287 17.11 49.96 -18.70
N LYS A 288 16.86 50.58 -19.89
CA LYS A 288 17.15 50.01 -21.20
C LYS A 288 18.65 49.79 -21.37
N ALA A 289 19.07 48.59 -21.78
CA ALA A 289 20.41 48.31 -22.27
C ALA A 289 20.56 48.73 -23.74
N PRO A 290 21.75 49.22 -24.18
CA PRO A 290 21.97 49.69 -25.54
C PRO A 290 22.17 48.53 -26.54
N ALA A 291 21.65 48.74 -27.76
CA ALA A 291 21.75 47.83 -28.91
C ALA A 291 23.22 47.68 -29.38
N LYS A 292 23.68 46.44 -29.55
CA LYS A 292 24.94 46.14 -30.27
C LYS A 292 24.69 46.17 -31.77
N LYS A 293 25.45 47.07 -32.48
CA LYS A 293 25.57 47.12 -33.92
C LYS A 293 26.30 45.86 -34.43
N THR A 294 25.68 45.16 -35.35
CA THR A 294 26.34 44.15 -36.19
C THR A 294 27.06 44.83 -37.32
N THR A 295 28.37 44.68 -37.39
CA THR A 295 29.19 44.97 -38.58
C THR A 295 29.38 43.66 -39.35
N LYS A 296 29.02 43.73 -40.64
CA LYS A 296 29.37 42.75 -41.67
C LYS A 296 30.89 42.78 -41.93
N LYS A 297 31.46 41.61 -41.98
CA LYS A 297 32.43 41.20 -42.99
C LYS A 297 32.33 39.69 -43.17
#